data_eb6c15fa2f80f60dd8a2e4b66e3eaee5
#
_entry.id   eb6c15fa2f80f60dd8a2e4b66e3eaee5
#
_cell.length_a   1.000
_cell.length_b   1.000
_cell.length_c   1.000
_cell.angle_alpha   90.00
_cell.angle_beta   90.00
_cell.angle_gamma   90.00
#
_symmetry.space_group_name_H-M   'P 1'
#
loop_
_entity.id
_entity.type
_entity.pdbx_description
1 polymer ?
#
loop_
_entity_poly.entity_id
_entity_poly.type
_entity_poly.pdbx_seq_one_letter_code
_entity_poly.pdbx_strand_id
1 'polypeptide(L)'
;LITAFNAPLPNIVWKVFPAIFCGNSVVLKPSEYVPKIAIALGKILISAGLNPKNIAVLNGGGKNSLGEWIVDDKNIDIVSFTGSFEVGQEIAGKCSTLFKRYSLELGGKNAIILDKDLNLDNALDYVIQSSFSLSGQRCSAASKIFIHEEIYETFLQKLISSVKNGIKNNDTTFTCPLITKDSEERILSKLSKINKENKVTFERPTSVNSDSYYIEPTLLVNLKLDHEINSEELFGPVATVNKYKEIDEVLEDINSSDFGLTCSLHTNNLNLSEKFIKRAK
;
A
#
# COMPACT_ATOMS: atom_id res chain seq x y z
N LEU A 1 -10.30 4.31 17.13
CA LEU A 1 -9.33 4.39 16.04
C LEU A 1 -8.56 3.07 15.95
N ILE A 2 -8.49 2.48 14.77
CA ILE A 2 -7.76 1.23 14.51
C ILE A 2 -6.77 1.50 13.39
N THR A 3 -5.46 1.22 13.61
CA THR A 3 -4.39 1.64 12.69
C THR A 3 -3.51 0.49 12.22
N ALA A 4 -3.00 0.63 10.99
CA ALA A 4 -2.13 -0.35 10.35
C ALA A 4 -0.68 -0.29 10.84
N PHE A 5 0.12 -1.29 10.45
CA PHE A 5 1.52 -1.46 10.89
C PHE A 5 2.54 -0.69 10.02
N ASN A 6 2.22 -0.46 8.75
CA ASN A 6 3.19 -0.05 7.73
C ASN A 6 3.62 1.42 7.81
N ALA A 7 2.78 2.28 8.37
CA ALA A 7 3.10 3.67 8.66
C ALA A 7 2.59 4.02 10.07
N PRO A 8 3.18 3.44 11.14
CA PRO A 8 2.55 3.40 12.45
C PRO A 8 2.36 4.79 13.08
N LEU A 9 3.34 5.68 12.99
CA LEU A 9 3.20 7.03 13.54
C LEU A 9 2.27 7.91 12.69
N PRO A 10 2.43 8.04 11.37
CA PRO A 10 1.51 8.81 10.54
C PRO A 10 0.05 8.37 10.68
N ASN A 11 -0.24 7.06 10.58
CA ASN A 11 -1.61 6.54 10.70
C ASN A 11 -2.27 6.92 12.03
N ILE A 12 -1.52 6.92 13.11
CA ILE A 12 -2.03 7.32 14.42
C ILE A 12 -2.27 8.83 14.45
N VAL A 13 -1.28 9.62 14.04
CA VAL A 13 -1.32 11.09 14.10
C VAL A 13 -2.48 11.65 13.28
N TRP A 14 -2.67 11.16 12.04
CA TRP A 14 -3.77 11.62 11.17
C TRP A 14 -5.16 11.35 11.72
N LYS A 15 -5.31 10.41 12.64
CA LYS A 15 -6.59 10.07 13.26
C LYS A 15 -6.74 10.69 14.65
N VAL A 16 -5.70 10.62 15.49
CA VAL A 16 -5.74 11.05 16.88
C VAL A 16 -5.84 12.58 17.00
N PHE A 17 -4.99 13.33 16.27
CA PHE A 17 -5.00 14.79 16.41
C PHE A 17 -6.30 15.44 15.98
N PRO A 18 -6.88 15.14 14.80
CA PRO A 18 -8.17 15.71 14.42
C PRO A 18 -9.29 15.31 15.40
N ALA A 19 -9.30 14.06 15.85
CA ALA A 19 -10.32 13.59 16.79
C ALA A 19 -10.27 14.39 18.11
N ILE A 20 -9.09 14.54 18.71
CA ILE A 20 -8.90 15.28 19.96
C ILE A 20 -9.15 16.77 19.76
N PHE A 21 -8.68 17.36 18.66
CA PHE A 21 -8.88 18.77 18.33
C PHE A 21 -10.38 19.12 18.22
N CYS A 22 -11.18 18.19 17.70
CA CYS A 22 -12.63 18.33 17.64
C CYS A 22 -13.36 17.98 18.96
N GLY A 23 -12.64 17.77 20.05
CA GLY A 23 -13.22 17.52 21.38
C GLY A 23 -13.65 16.07 21.64
N ASN A 24 -13.25 15.12 20.80
CA ASN A 24 -13.59 13.71 21.01
C ASN A 24 -12.63 13.04 22.02
N SER A 25 -13.11 12.04 22.71
CA SER A 25 -12.28 11.05 23.40
C SER A 25 -11.91 9.91 22.45
N VAL A 26 -10.73 9.34 22.62
CA VAL A 26 -10.12 8.39 21.67
C VAL A 26 -9.79 7.07 22.35
N VAL A 27 -10.29 5.99 21.82
CA VAL A 27 -9.75 4.65 22.02
C VAL A 27 -8.90 4.29 20.81
N LEU A 28 -7.59 4.12 21.01
CA LEU A 28 -6.62 3.80 19.96
C LEU A 28 -6.18 2.34 20.08
N LYS A 29 -6.47 1.54 19.06
CA LYS A 29 -5.91 0.21 18.86
C LYS A 29 -4.89 0.24 17.72
N PRO A 30 -3.59 0.25 17.97
CA PRO A 30 -2.58 0.07 16.93
C PRO A 30 -2.57 -1.37 16.44
N SER A 31 -1.89 -1.60 15.31
CA SER A 31 -1.53 -2.96 14.93
C SER A 31 -0.70 -3.64 16.02
N GLU A 32 -0.97 -4.90 16.30
CA GLU A 32 -0.28 -5.74 17.27
C GLU A 32 1.22 -5.91 16.99
N TYR A 33 1.64 -5.66 15.77
CA TYR A 33 3.04 -5.74 15.34
C TYR A 33 3.88 -4.51 15.73
N VAL A 34 3.23 -3.36 15.98
CA VAL A 34 3.92 -2.08 16.23
C VAL A 34 3.36 -1.30 17.44
N PRO A 35 3.09 -1.94 18.58
CA PRO A 35 2.40 -1.31 19.70
C PRO A 35 3.21 -0.22 20.39
N LYS A 36 4.54 -0.30 20.38
CA LYS A 36 5.43 0.60 21.12
C LYS A 36 5.28 2.07 20.72
N ILE A 37 5.05 2.34 19.42
CA ILE A 37 4.87 3.71 18.90
C ILE A 37 3.60 4.35 19.46
N ALA A 38 2.50 3.62 19.46
CA ALA A 38 1.23 4.11 20.02
C ALA A 38 1.32 4.39 21.51
N ILE A 39 1.97 3.51 22.27
CA ILE A 39 2.20 3.69 23.72
C ILE A 39 3.05 4.94 23.97
N ALA A 40 4.14 5.11 23.21
CA ALA A 40 5.01 6.27 23.35
C ALA A 40 4.26 7.58 23.03
N LEU A 41 3.49 7.61 21.93
CA LEU A 41 2.70 8.80 21.57
C LEU A 41 1.64 9.11 22.64
N GLY A 42 0.92 8.11 23.16
CA GLY A 42 -0.05 8.31 24.22
C GLY A 42 0.58 8.96 25.47
N LYS A 43 1.77 8.48 25.88
CA LYS A 43 2.54 9.09 27.00
C LYS A 43 2.95 10.53 26.70
N ILE A 44 3.44 10.82 25.50
CA ILE A 44 3.84 12.17 25.07
C ILE A 44 2.63 13.10 25.12
N LEU A 45 1.49 12.71 24.60
CA LEU A 45 0.28 13.54 24.61
C LEU A 45 -0.18 13.88 26.02
N ILE A 46 -0.19 12.91 26.94
CA ILE A 46 -0.52 13.14 28.35
C ILE A 46 0.50 14.09 29.00
N SER A 47 1.80 13.89 28.74
CA SER A 47 2.86 14.77 29.27
C SER A 47 2.75 16.19 28.70
N ALA A 48 2.22 16.35 27.49
CA ALA A 48 1.96 17.65 26.87
C ALA A 48 0.66 18.33 27.37
N GLY A 49 -0.05 17.72 28.32
CA GLY A 49 -1.23 18.32 28.96
C GLY A 49 -2.58 17.76 28.49
N LEU A 50 -2.59 16.73 27.62
CA LEU A 50 -3.84 16.06 27.29
C LEU A 50 -4.41 15.36 28.53
N ASN A 51 -5.70 15.57 28.81
CA ASN A 51 -6.35 14.88 29.91
C ASN A 51 -6.31 13.34 29.66
N PRO A 52 -5.77 12.55 30.62
CA PRO A 52 -5.67 11.10 30.48
C PRO A 52 -7.02 10.38 30.21
N LYS A 53 -8.14 11.00 30.56
CA LYS A 53 -9.48 10.45 30.27
C LYS A 53 -9.86 10.57 28.79
N ASN A 54 -9.15 11.37 28.01
CA ASN A 54 -9.48 11.61 26.59
C ASN A 54 -8.73 10.68 25.63
N ILE A 55 -7.80 9.85 26.12
CA ILE A 55 -7.08 8.88 25.30
C ILE A 55 -6.85 7.56 26.05
N ALA A 56 -7.21 6.45 25.42
CA ALA A 56 -6.83 5.12 25.86
C ALA A 56 -6.12 4.39 24.73
N VAL A 57 -4.92 3.85 24.99
CA VAL A 57 -4.17 3.02 24.04
C VAL A 57 -4.33 1.56 24.46
N LEU A 58 -5.01 0.78 23.63
CA LEU A 58 -5.30 -0.63 23.87
C LEU A 58 -4.59 -1.51 22.87
N ASN A 59 -3.76 -2.45 23.34
CA ASN A 59 -3.00 -3.36 22.50
C ASN A 59 -3.62 -4.75 22.51
N GLY A 60 -3.83 -5.33 21.33
CA GLY A 60 -4.43 -6.66 21.17
C GLY A 60 -4.66 -6.99 19.70
N GLY A 61 -5.10 -8.20 19.44
CA GLY A 61 -5.41 -8.70 18.10
C GLY A 61 -6.62 -8.04 17.45
N GLY A 62 -6.89 -8.40 16.20
CA GLY A 62 -8.02 -7.91 15.40
C GLY A 62 -9.28 -8.75 15.60
N LYS A 63 -9.41 -9.80 14.77
CA LYS A 63 -10.58 -10.68 14.72
C LYS A 63 -10.68 -11.57 15.98
N ASN A 64 -11.90 -11.83 16.46
CA ASN A 64 -12.19 -12.55 17.68
C ASN A 64 -11.44 -12.01 18.92
N SER A 65 -11.13 -10.71 18.93
CA SER A 65 -10.32 -10.08 19.95
C SER A 65 -10.66 -8.59 20.06
N LEU A 66 -9.75 -7.81 20.64
CA LEU A 66 -9.93 -6.40 20.98
C LEU A 66 -10.43 -5.54 19.80
N GLY A 67 -9.93 -5.79 18.57
CA GLY A 67 -10.34 -5.01 17.40
C GLY A 67 -11.84 -5.14 17.13
N GLU A 68 -12.35 -6.35 17.19
CA GLU A 68 -13.78 -6.63 17.02
C GLU A 68 -14.61 -6.08 18.18
N TRP A 69 -14.15 -6.28 19.42
CA TRP A 69 -14.87 -5.79 20.62
C TRP A 69 -15.00 -4.26 20.62
N ILE A 70 -13.99 -3.52 20.18
CA ILE A 70 -14.07 -2.05 20.04
C ILE A 70 -15.13 -1.66 19.02
N VAL A 71 -15.22 -2.36 17.89
CA VAL A 71 -16.25 -2.07 16.87
C VAL A 71 -17.65 -2.35 17.41
N ASP A 72 -17.82 -3.41 18.19
CA ASP A 72 -19.12 -3.84 18.75
C ASP A 72 -19.55 -3.05 20.00
N ASP A 73 -18.62 -2.38 20.70
CA ASP A 73 -18.91 -1.68 21.97
C ASP A 73 -19.86 -0.50 21.75
N LYS A 74 -20.99 -0.49 22.48
CA LYS A 74 -22.05 0.52 22.39
C LYS A 74 -21.63 1.94 22.75
N ASN A 75 -20.50 2.10 23.47
CA ASN A 75 -19.97 3.41 23.85
C ASN A 75 -19.03 4.00 22.79
N ILE A 76 -18.82 3.31 21.67
CA ILE A 76 -18.07 3.80 20.52
C ILE A 76 -19.05 4.32 19.46
N ASP A 77 -19.05 5.60 19.20
CA ASP A 77 -19.93 6.26 18.23
C ASP A 77 -19.36 6.28 16.80
N ILE A 78 -18.03 6.37 16.68
CA ILE A 78 -17.34 6.52 15.41
C ILE A 78 -16.14 5.57 15.35
N VAL A 79 -16.02 4.81 14.26
CA VAL A 79 -14.89 3.95 13.99
C VAL A 79 -14.08 4.53 12.82
N SER A 80 -12.79 4.86 13.05
CA SER A 80 -11.87 5.16 11.95
C SER A 80 -10.83 4.05 11.87
N PHE A 81 -10.78 3.40 10.71
CA PHE A 81 -9.96 2.23 10.44
C PHE A 81 -8.97 2.49 9.31
N THR A 82 -7.75 1.95 9.43
CA THR A 82 -6.81 1.78 8.32
C THR A 82 -6.30 0.35 8.34
N GLY A 83 -6.46 -0.37 7.22
CA GLY A 83 -6.04 -1.76 7.10
C GLY A 83 -6.47 -2.40 5.79
N SER A 84 -6.66 -3.74 5.77
CA SER A 84 -7.04 -4.46 4.56
C SER A 84 -8.49 -4.21 4.14
N PHE A 85 -8.76 -4.42 2.86
CA PHE A 85 -10.09 -4.26 2.27
C PHE A 85 -11.13 -5.18 2.92
N GLU A 86 -10.79 -6.45 3.15
CA GLU A 86 -11.69 -7.45 3.73
C GLU A 86 -12.12 -7.06 5.16
N VAL A 87 -11.16 -6.64 6.00
CA VAL A 87 -11.45 -6.19 7.37
C VAL A 87 -12.27 -4.89 7.33
N GLY A 88 -11.98 -4.00 6.39
CA GLY A 88 -12.77 -2.78 6.18
C GLY A 88 -14.24 -3.07 5.85
N GLN A 89 -14.50 -4.05 4.99
CA GLN A 89 -15.86 -4.50 4.67
C GLN A 89 -16.59 -5.09 5.91
N GLU A 90 -15.91 -5.93 6.70
CA GLU A 90 -16.46 -6.47 7.95
C GLU A 90 -16.84 -5.33 8.91
N ILE A 91 -15.97 -4.34 9.10
CA ILE A 91 -16.21 -3.16 9.95
C ILE A 91 -17.37 -2.33 9.41
N ALA A 92 -17.43 -2.05 8.11
CA ALA A 92 -18.53 -1.32 7.51
C ALA A 92 -19.88 -1.98 7.75
N GLY A 93 -19.95 -3.30 7.54
CA GLY A 93 -21.15 -4.10 7.79
C GLY A 93 -21.63 -4.01 9.25
N LYS A 94 -20.70 -4.19 10.20
CA LYS A 94 -21.01 -4.07 11.64
C LYS A 94 -21.44 -2.64 12.02
N CYS A 95 -20.69 -1.63 11.60
CA CYS A 95 -21.03 -0.23 11.88
C CYS A 95 -22.40 0.15 11.32
N SER A 96 -22.72 -0.30 10.10
CA SER A 96 -24.03 -0.08 9.49
C SER A 96 -25.15 -0.68 10.32
N THR A 97 -25.00 -1.93 10.78
CA THR A 97 -25.99 -2.62 11.63
C THR A 97 -26.17 -1.93 12.99
N LEU A 98 -25.11 -1.35 13.53
CA LEU A 98 -25.09 -0.67 14.83
C LEU A 98 -25.37 0.84 14.73
N PHE A 99 -25.66 1.36 13.55
CA PHE A 99 -25.85 2.78 13.27
C PHE A 99 -24.66 3.67 13.68
N LYS A 100 -23.43 3.12 13.67
CA LYS A 100 -22.19 3.88 13.94
C LYS A 100 -21.67 4.55 12.68
N ARG A 101 -21.09 5.73 12.84
CA ARG A 101 -20.33 6.37 11.77
C ARG A 101 -18.98 5.68 11.59
N TYR A 102 -18.50 5.58 10.36
CA TYR A 102 -17.18 5.02 10.09
C TYR A 102 -16.46 5.75 8.95
N SER A 103 -15.13 5.70 9.00
CA SER A 103 -14.22 6.14 7.95
C SER A 103 -13.17 5.06 7.74
N LEU A 104 -12.98 4.63 6.50
CA LEU A 104 -12.12 3.52 6.14
C LEU A 104 -11.03 4.01 5.17
N GLU A 105 -9.78 3.73 5.53
CA GLU A 105 -8.62 3.87 4.67
C GLU A 105 -8.09 2.46 4.39
N LEU A 106 -8.19 2.03 3.15
CA LEU A 106 -7.97 0.64 2.77
C LEU A 106 -6.78 0.50 1.82
N GLY A 107 -6.55 -0.72 1.34
CA GLY A 107 -5.54 -1.02 0.34
C GLY A 107 -5.84 -0.43 -1.04
N GLY A 108 -4.92 -0.65 -1.97
CA GLY A 108 -5.03 -0.16 -3.33
C GLY A 108 -4.37 -1.09 -4.35
N LYS A 109 -4.86 -1.04 -5.58
CA LYS A 109 -4.18 -1.62 -6.74
C LYS A 109 -3.68 -0.49 -7.65
N ASN A 110 -2.77 0.30 -7.09
CA ASN A 110 -2.37 1.59 -7.64
C ASN A 110 -1.55 1.45 -8.92
N ALA A 111 -1.77 2.36 -9.84
CA ALA A 111 -1.10 2.40 -11.14
C ALA A 111 -0.16 3.61 -11.26
N ILE A 112 1.00 3.39 -11.89
CA ILE A 112 1.86 4.43 -12.43
C ILE A 112 1.91 4.29 -13.94
N ILE A 113 1.63 5.37 -14.65
CA ILE A 113 1.46 5.40 -16.09
C ILE A 113 2.53 6.31 -16.69
N LEU A 114 3.30 5.78 -17.62
CA LEU A 114 4.42 6.47 -18.27
C LEU A 114 4.09 6.70 -19.74
N ASP A 115 3.91 7.96 -20.11
CA ASP A 115 3.74 8.38 -21.51
C ASP A 115 5.10 8.43 -22.23
N LYS A 116 5.07 8.56 -23.56
CA LYS A 116 6.26 8.51 -24.40
C LYS A 116 7.17 9.74 -24.32
N ASP A 117 6.65 10.89 -23.96
CA ASP A 117 7.34 12.20 -24.02
C ASP A 117 7.92 12.67 -22.68
N LEU A 118 8.33 11.73 -21.81
CA LEU A 118 8.83 12.01 -20.47
C LEU A 118 10.36 11.88 -20.35
N ASN A 119 10.92 12.46 -19.29
CA ASN A 119 12.31 12.18 -18.91
C ASN A 119 12.40 10.80 -18.25
N LEU A 120 13.05 9.84 -18.94
CA LEU A 120 13.12 8.45 -18.52
C LEU A 120 13.84 8.26 -17.18
N ASP A 121 14.87 9.05 -16.89
CA ASP A 121 15.67 8.87 -15.69
C ASP A 121 14.88 9.35 -14.45
N ASN A 122 14.18 10.47 -14.53
CA ASN A 122 13.29 10.92 -13.46
C ASN A 122 12.13 9.93 -13.24
N ALA A 123 11.52 9.43 -14.32
CA ALA A 123 10.43 8.46 -14.23
C ALA A 123 10.90 7.15 -13.59
N LEU A 124 12.14 6.74 -13.84
CA LEU A 124 12.72 5.54 -13.28
C LEU A 124 12.77 5.58 -11.74
N ASP A 125 13.26 6.70 -11.18
CA ASP A 125 13.33 6.89 -9.74
C ASP A 125 11.92 6.86 -9.11
N TYR A 126 10.94 7.51 -9.75
CA TYR A 126 9.55 7.49 -9.27
C TYR A 126 8.95 6.08 -9.30
N VAL A 127 9.18 5.31 -10.36
CA VAL A 127 8.69 3.92 -10.45
C VAL A 127 9.32 3.05 -9.38
N ILE A 128 10.64 3.12 -9.19
CA ILE A 128 11.33 2.32 -8.18
C ILE A 128 10.83 2.66 -6.78
N GLN A 129 10.80 3.96 -6.44
CA GLN A 129 10.36 4.41 -5.13
C GLN A 129 8.88 4.08 -4.86
N SER A 130 8.00 4.28 -5.84
CA SER A 130 6.59 4.00 -5.65
C SER A 130 6.28 2.51 -5.57
N SER A 131 6.99 1.65 -6.30
CA SER A 131 6.70 0.22 -6.32
C SER A 131 7.40 -0.57 -5.21
N PHE A 132 8.63 -0.23 -4.86
CA PHE A 132 9.47 -1.09 -4.02
C PHE A 132 9.82 -0.51 -2.64
N SER A 133 9.66 0.79 -2.39
CA SER A 133 9.92 1.34 -1.04
C SER A 133 9.12 0.61 0.02
N LEU A 134 9.79 0.26 1.15
CA LEU A 134 9.24 -0.59 2.20
C LEU A 134 8.77 -1.96 1.68
N SER A 135 9.42 -2.47 0.63
CA SER A 135 9.03 -3.71 -0.07
C SER A 135 7.56 -3.70 -0.52
N GLY A 136 7.08 -2.57 -1.03
CA GLY A 136 5.69 -2.44 -1.48
C GLY A 136 4.64 -2.52 -0.38
N GLN A 137 5.01 -2.54 0.90
CA GLN A 137 4.08 -2.61 2.03
C GLN A 137 3.45 -1.24 2.34
N ARG A 138 2.95 -0.55 1.31
CA ARG A 138 2.24 0.73 1.42
C ARG A 138 0.93 0.66 0.67
N CYS A 139 -0.11 1.22 1.27
CA CYS A 139 -1.43 1.32 0.61
C CYS A 139 -1.36 2.08 -0.73
N SER A 140 -0.42 3.04 -0.86
CA SER A 140 -0.17 3.82 -2.07
C SER A 140 0.95 3.26 -2.97
N ALA A 141 1.51 2.05 -2.69
CA ALA A 141 2.53 1.47 -3.54
C ALA A 141 1.99 1.18 -4.95
N ALA A 142 2.74 1.60 -5.98
CA ALA A 142 2.39 1.29 -7.35
C ALA A 142 2.68 -0.19 -7.63
N SER A 143 1.64 -0.97 -7.85
CA SER A 143 1.71 -2.39 -8.16
C SER A 143 1.36 -2.71 -9.62
N LYS A 144 0.92 -1.70 -10.39
CA LYS A 144 0.71 -1.75 -11.84
C LYS A 144 1.55 -0.64 -12.49
N ILE A 145 2.44 -1.00 -13.38
CA ILE A 145 3.26 -0.08 -14.16
C ILE A 145 2.80 -0.17 -15.61
N PHE A 146 2.25 0.93 -16.15
CA PHE A 146 1.87 1.02 -17.55
C PHE A 146 2.91 1.87 -18.28
N ILE A 147 3.44 1.34 -19.38
CA ILE A 147 4.49 2.00 -20.17
C ILE A 147 4.02 2.09 -21.62
N HIS A 148 4.06 3.29 -22.18
CA HIS A 148 3.71 3.50 -23.58
C HIS A 148 4.60 2.65 -24.50
N GLU A 149 4.02 2.07 -25.56
CA GLU A 149 4.71 1.09 -26.42
C GLU A 149 6.01 1.62 -27.03
N GLU A 150 6.08 2.91 -27.36
CA GLU A 150 7.28 3.52 -27.97
C GLU A 150 8.50 3.53 -27.04
N ILE A 151 8.31 3.54 -25.72
CA ILE A 151 9.43 3.59 -24.75
C ILE A 151 9.55 2.29 -23.94
N TYR A 152 8.67 1.34 -24.13
CA TYR A 152 8.53 0.14 -23.31
C TYR A 152 9.85 -0.63 -23.14
N GLU A 153 10.45 -1.05 -24.23
CA GLU A 153 11.66 -1.87 -24.20
C GLU A 153 12.84 -1.13 -23.54
N THR A 154 13.04 0.14 -23.92
CA THR A 154 14.10 0.97 -23.37
C THR A 154 13.91 1.22 -21.88
N PHE A 155 12.69 1.54 -21.45
CA PHE A 155 12.40 1.80 -20.05
C PHE A 155 12.49 0.52 -19.20
N LEU A 156 11.95 -0.59 -19.68
CA LEU A 156 12.02 -1.87 -18.97
C LEU A 156 13.48 -2.31 -18.71
N GLN A 157 14.36 -2.19 -19.71
CA GLN A 157 15.76 -2.50 -19.55
C GLN A 157 16.46 -1.59 -18.50
N LYS A 158 16.16 -0.29 -18.52
CA LYS A 158 16.65 0.65 -17.52
C LYS A 158 16.13 0.29 -16.12
N LEU A 159 14.84 -0.02 -15.98
CA LEU A 159 14.22 -0.40 -14.71
C LEU A 159 14.89 -1.65 -14.12
N ILE A 160 15.06 -2.70 -14.92
CA ILE A 160 15.72 -3.94 -14.49
C ILE A 160 17.16 -3.65 -14.04
N SER A 161 17.91 -2.88 -14.83
CA SER A 161 19.29 -2.52 -14.49
C SER A 161 19.38 -1.74 -13.18
N SER A 162 18.52 -0.76 -12.97
CA SER A 162 18.53 0.11 -11.79
C SER A 162 18.14 -0.62 -10.53
N VAL A 163 17.10 -1.46 -10.55
CA VAL A 163 16.72 -2.28 -9.39
C VAL A 163 17.87 -3.25 -9.03
N LYS A 164 18.50 -3.87 -10.04
CA LYS A 164 19.63 -4.77 -9.83
C LYS A 164 20.82 -4.06 -9.19
N ASN A 165 21.14 -2.84 -9.62
CA ASN A 165 22.23 -2.04 -9.07
C ASN A 165 21.94 -1.57 -7.64
N GLY A 166 20.71 -1.14 -7.35
CA GLY A 166 20.28 -0.76 -6.01
C GLY A 166 20.44 -1.91 -5.01
N ILE A 167 20.04 -3.12 -5.38
CA ILE A 167 20.20 -4.32 -4.56
C ILE A 167 21.69 -4.63 -4.32
N LYS A 168 22.54 -4.58 -5.35
CA LYS A 168 23.98 -4.83 -5.21
C LYS A 168 24.66 -3.83 -4.28
N ASN A 169 24.21 -2.59 -4.24
CA ASN A 169 24.74 -1.55 -3.36
C ASN A 169 24.18 -1.64 -1.93
N ASN A 170 23.41 -2.69 -1.61
CA ASN A 170 22.74 -2.87 -0.33
C ASN A 170 21.90 -1.65 0.07
N ASP A 171 21.27 -1.01 -0.91
CA ASP A 171 20.32 0.08 -0.63
C ASP A 171 19.06 -0.49 0.00
N THR A 172 19.06 -0.53 1.33
CA THR A 172 17.92 -1.03 2.13
C THR A 172 16.77 -0.03 2.24
N THR A 173 16.88 1.14 1.60
CA THR A 173 15.85 2.17 1.70
C THR A 173 14.57 1.75 0.98
N PHE A 174 14.66 0.90 -0.03
CA PHE A 174 13.48 0.47 -0.79
C PHE A 174 13.05 -0.98 -0.52
N THR A 175 13.89 -1.85 0.02
CA THR A 175 13.51 -3.24 0.33
C THR A 175 13.79 -3.61 1.79
N CYS A 176 12.80 -4.26 2.42
CA CYS A 176 12.87 -4.75 3.78
C CYS A 176 12.07 -6.07 3.91
N PRO A 177 12.25 -6.85 4.98
CA PRO A 177 11.41 -8.00 5.22
C PRO A 177 9.91 -7.63 5.32
N LEU A 178 9.05 -8.59 4.98
CA LEU A 178 7.63 -8.48 5.23
C LEU A 178 7.33 -8.56 6.72
N ILE A 179 6.16 -8.08 7.11
CA ILE A 179 5.80 -8.00 8.53
C ILE A 179 5.56 -9.38 9.17
N THR A 180 5.08 -10.36 8.41
CA THR A 180 4.73 -11.70 8.90
C THR A 180 5.11 -12.79 7.90
N LYS A 181 5.27 -14.00 8.42
CA LYS A 181 5.43 -15.22 7.63
C LYS A 181 4.23 -15.48 6.73
N ASP A 182 3.02 -15.27 7.24
CA ASP A 182 1.78 -15.47 6.47
C ASP A 182 1.73 -14.56 5.23
N SER A 183 2.23 -13.31 5.36
CA SER A 183 2.36 -12.40 4.21
C SER A 183 3.35 -12.92 3.17
N GLU A 184 4.47 -13.46 3.61
CA GLU A 184 5.48 -14.10 2.74
C GLU A 184 4.89 -15.31 2.02
N GLU A 185 4.30 -16.26 2.75
CA GLU A 185 3.72 -17.49 2.20
C GLU A 185 2.61 -17.18 1.20
N ARG A 186 1.76 -16.20 1.48
CA ARG A 186 0.69 -15.77 0.57
C ARG A 186 1.25 -15.26 -0.75
N ILE A 187 2.26 -14.39 -0.72
CA ILE A 187 2.85 -13.84 -1.95
C ILE A 187 3.62 -14.92 -2.72
N LEU A 188 4.40 -15.74 -2.04
CA LEU A 188 5.13 -16.84 -2.69
C LEU A 188 4.17 -17.84 -3.36
N SER A 189 3.04 -18.16 -2.71
CA SER A 189 1.99 -19.00 -3.30
C SER A 189 1.43 -18.41 -4.59
N LYS A 190 1.20 -17.09 -4.66
CA LYS A 190 0.75 -16.42 -5.89
C LYS A 190 1.84 -16.43 -6.96
N LEU A 191 3.07 -16.09 -6.60
CA LEU A 191 4.19 -16.09 -7.53
C LEU A 191 4.53 -17.47 -8.09
N SER A 192 4.29 -18.55 -7.34
CA SER A 192 4.55 -19.92 -7.81
C SER A 192 3.68 -20.33 -9.00
N LYS A 193 2.51 -19.70 -9.18
CA LYS A 193 1.58 -19.94 -10.28
C LYS A 193 1.97 -19.20 -11.57
N ILE A 194 2.91 -18.26 -11.50
CA ILE A 194 3.36 -17.49 -12.66
C ILE A 194 4.52 -18.20 -13.34
N ASN A 195 4.48 -18.29 -14.67
CA ASN A 195 5.56 -18.87 -15.47
C ASN A 195 6.87 -18.10 -15.32
N LYS A 196 7.99 -18.79 -15.44
CA LYS A 196 9.33 -18.17 -15.26
C LYS A 196 9.60 -17.07 -16.30
N GLU A 197 9.17 -17.24 -17.53
CA GLU A 197 9.31 -16.24 -18.60
C GLU A 197 8.58 -14.93 -18.33
N ASN A 198 7.56 -14.97 -17.48
CA ASN A 198 6.79 -13.80 -17.07
C ASN A 198 7.32 -13.13 -15.79
N LYS A 199 8.43 -13.60 -15.23
CA LYS A 199 9.02 -13.09 -13.99
C LYS A 199 10.44 -12.59 -14.19
N VAL A 200 10.70 -11.37 -13.74
CA VAL A 200 12.06 -10.86 -13.52
C VAL A 200 12.21 -10.70 -12.01
N THR A 201 12.85 -11.70 -11.37
CA THR A 201 13.11 -11.70 -9.92
C THR A 201 14.55 -11.27 -9.69
N PHE A 202 14.77 -10.38 -8.73
CA PHE A 202 16.08 -9.86 -8.37
C PHE A 202 16.69 -10.67 -7.21
N GLU A 203 18.01 -10.60 -7.08
CA GLU A 203 18.73 -11.30 -6.01
C GLU A 203 18.45 -10.67 -4.65
N ARG A 204 18.51 -11.48 -3.60
CA ARG A 204 18.45 -11.00 -2.20
C ARG A 204 19.71 -10.20 -1.87
N PRO A 205 19.60 -9.01 -1.25
CA PRO A 205 20.76 -8.29 -0.74
C PRO A 205 21.52 -9.14 0.30
N THR A 206 22.84 -9.11 0.26
CA THR A 206 23.68 -9.87 1.21
C THR A 206 23.53 -9.42 2.67
N SER A 207 23.06 -8.17 2.87
CA SER A 207 22.77 -7.62 4.19
C SER A 207 21.48 -8.14 4.84
N VAL A 208 20.63 -8.82 4.07
CA VAL A 208 19.34 -9.34 4.56
C VAL A 208 19.54 -10.73 5.15
N ASN A 209 19.13 -10.92 6.41
CA ASN A 209 19.20 -12.21 7.10
C ASN A 209 18.38 -13.27 6.33
N SER A 210 18.95 -14.47 6.17
CA SER A 210 18.30 -15.62 5.53
C SER A 210 16.99 -16.03 6.21
N ASP A 211 16.89 -15.84 7.52
CA ASP A 211 15.73 -16.24 8.33
C ASP A 211 14.63 -15.15 8.40
N SER A 212 14.80 -14.05 7.68
CA SER A 212 13.79 -13.00 7.60
C SER A 212 12.72 -13.32 6.55
N TYR A 213 11.51 -12.81 6.74
CA TYR A 213 10.38 -12.91 5.78
C TYR A 213 10.59 -12.00 4.56
N TYR A 214 11.69 -12.18 3.85
CA TYR A 214 12.10 -11.35 2.74
C TYR A 214 11.70 -11.99 1.42
N ILE A 215 10.98 -11.21 0.60
CA ILE A 215 10.69 -11.55 -0.80
C ILE A 215 11.57 -10.69 -1.69
N GLU A 216 12.21 -11.33 -2.65
CA GLU A 216 12.98 -10.66 -3.68
C GLU A 216 12.06 -9.78 -4.54
N PRO A 217 12.42 -8.50 -4.79
CA PRO A 217 11.67 -7.66 -5.70
C PRO A 217 11.41 -8.39 -7.02
N THR A 218 10.19 -8.31 -7.52
CA THR A 218 9.78 -9.08 -8.69
C THR A 218 8.95 -8.21 -9.62
N LEU A 219 9.35 -8.12 -10.88
CA LEU A 219 8.55 -7.56 -11.96
C LEU A 219 7.86 -8.70 -12.71
N LEU A 220 6.58 -8.57 -12.92
CA LEU A 220 5.78 -9.48 -13.72
C LEU A 220 5.54 -8.84 -15.08
N VAL A 221 6.04 -9.48 -16.12
CA VAL A 221 6.04 -8.97 -17.50
C VAL A 221 5.20 -9.87 -18.42
N ASN A 222 4.68 -9.33 -19.50
CA ASN A 222 3.93 -10.08 -20.52
C ASN A 222 2.74 -10.87 -19.96
N LEU A 223 2.14 -10.42 -18.87
CA LEU A 223 0.88 -10.96 -18.39
C LEU A 223 -0.29 -10.30 -19.12
N LYS A 224 -1.38 -11.05 -19.30
CA LYS A 224 -2.64 -10.48 -19.77
C LYS A 224 -3.20 -9.53 -18.70
N LEU A 225 -3.89 -8.48 -19.13
CA LEU A 225 -4.49 -7.50 -18.18
C LEU A 225 -5.56 -8.15 -17.30
N ASP A 226 -6.28 -9.14 -17.80
CA ASP A 226 -7.31 -9.91 -17.06
C ASP A 226 -6.74 -10.98 -16.12
N HIS A 227 -5.41 -11.10 -16.00
CA HIS A 227 -4.80 -12.05 -15.06
C HIS A 227 -5.11 -11.64 -13.61
N GLU A 228 -5.51 -12.61 -12.74
CA GLU A 228 -5.96 -12.38 -11.36
C GLU A 228 -5.03 -11.47 -10.52
N ILE A 229 -3.72 -11.54 -10.77
CA ILE A 229 -2.73 -10.75 -10.03
C ILE A 229 -2.84 -9.25 -10.34
N ASN A 230 -3.49 -8.85 -11.44
CA ASN A 230 -3.73 -7.46 -11.79
C ASN A 230 -4.91 -6.83 -11.03
N SER A 231 -5.76 -7.66 -10.41
CA SER A 231 -6.90 -7.22 -9.61
C SER A 231 -6.74 -7.45 -8.10
N GLU A 232 -5.63 -8.05 -7.66
CA GLU A 232 -5.39 -8.36 -6.23
C GLU A 232 -4.27 -7.50 -5.64
N GLU A 233 -4.46 -6.98 -4.44
CA GLU A 233 -3.41 -6.31 -3.67
C GLU A 233 -2.49 -7.36 -3.01
N LEU A 234 -1.23 -7.41 -3.41
CA LEU A 234 -0.24 -8.32 -2.80
C LEU A 234 0.41 -7.74 -1.54
N PHE A 235 0.49 -6.42 -1.41
CA PHE A 235 1.15 -5.72 -0.31
C PHE A 235 2.58 -6.20 -0.07
N GLY A 236 3.34 -6.29 -1.16
CA GLY A 236 4.70 -6.82 -1.20
C GLY A 236 5.47 -6.30 -2.41
N PRO A 237 6.76 -6.68 -2.57
CA PRO A 237 7.66 -6.11 -3.58
C PRO A 237 7.43 -6.73 -4.97
N VAL A 238 6.20 -6.70 -5.44
CA VAL A 238 5.78 -7.28 -6.72
C VAL A 238 4.98 -6.25 -7.51
N ALA A 239 5.41 -5.97 -8.73
CA ALA A 239 4.70 -5.08 -9.65
C ALA A 239 4.52 -5.72 -11.02
N THR A 240 3.38 -5.51 -11.66
CA THR A 240 3.14 -5.89 -13.06
C THR A 240 3.60 -4.77 -13.99
N VAL A 241 4.20 -5.12 -15.12
CA VAL A 241 4.63 -4.18 -16.15
C VAL A 241 3.83 -4.45 -17.43
N ASN A 242 3.03 -3.47 -17.81
CA ASN A 242 2.07 -3.58 -18.90
C ASN A 242 2.41 -2.56 -20.00
N LYS A 243 2.40 -3.03 -21.24
CA LYS A 243 2.54 -2.17 -22.41
C LYS A 243 1.16 -1.61 -22.78
N TYR A 244 1.08 -0.33 -23.15
CA TYR A 244 -0.14 0.26 -23.68
C TYR A 244 0.17 1.16 -24.89
N LYS A 245 -0.83 1.37 -25.74
CA LYS A 245 -0.74 2.27 -26.88
C LYS A 245 -1.62 3.49 -26.69
N GLU A 246 -2.85 3.30 -26.29
CA GLU A 246 -3.83 4.37 -26.08
C GLU A 246 -4.15 4.49 -24.59
N ILE A 247 -4.19 5.72 -24.08
CA ILE A 247 -4.49 5.96 -22.66
C ILE A 247 -5.89 5.44 -22.25
N ASP A 248 -6.80 5.30 -23.21
CA ASP A 248 -8.14 4.79 -22.95
C ASP A 248 -8.11 3.34 -22.45
N GLU A 249 -7.21 2.51 -22.96
CA GLU A 249 -7.01 1.12 -22.50
C GLU A 249 -6.62 1.09 -21.00
N VAL A 250 -5.73 2.00 -20.61
CA VAL A 250 -5.30 2.11 -19.20
C VAL A 250 -6.42 2.64 -18.32
N LEU A 251 -7.16 3.64 -18.79
CA LEU A 251 -8.30 4.21 -18.06
C LEU A 251 -9.42 3.18 -17.84
N GLU A 252 -9.68 2.32 -18.82
CA GLU A 252 -10.64 1.22 -18.68
C GLU A 252 -10.17 0.23 -17.60
N ASP A 253 -8.91 -0.17 -17.62
CA ASP A 253 -8.34 -1.11 -16.65
C ASP A 253 -8.36 -0.55 -15.22
N ILE A 254 -7.86 0.67 -15.00
CA ILE A 254 -7.82 1.26 -13.65
C ILE A 254 -9.22 1.55 -13.09
N ASN A 255 -10.16 1.97 -13.94
CA ASN A 255 -11.54 2.28 -13.55
C ASN A 255 -12.41 1.03 -13.32
N SER A 256 -12.00 -0.13 -13.85
CA SER A 256 -12.67 -1.41 -13.61
C SER A 256 -12.27 -2.06 -12.27
N SER A 257 -11.26 -1.49 -11.60
CA SER A 257 -10.76 -2.01 -10.32
C SER A 257 -11.73 -1.73 -9.17
N ASP A 258 -11.87 -2.68 -8.25
CA ASP A 258 -12.58 -2.49 -6.97
C ASP A 258 -11.81 -1.57 -6.01
N PHE A 259 -10.54 -1.25 -6.32
CA PHE A 259 -9.69 -0.33 -5.57
C PHE A 259 -9.66 1.05 -6.23
N GLY A 260 -9.54 2.10 -5.43
CA GLY A 260 -9.50 3.48 -5.93
C GLY A 260 -8.75 4.43 -5.00
N LEU A 261 -7.50 4.10 -4.63
CA LEU A 261 -6.75 4.92 -3.68
C LEU A 261 -5.85 5.94 -4.37
N THR A 262 -4.91 5.50 -5.21
CA THR A 262 -4.00 6.40 -5.93
C THR A 262 -3.73 5.91 -7.35
N CYS A 263 -3.51 6.87 -8.25
CA CYS A 263 -2.90 6.59 -9.53
C CYS A 263 -2.13 7.82 -10.02
N SER A 264 -1.12 7.64 -10.88
CA SER A 264 -0.33 8.74 -11.41
C SER A 264 -0.06 8.58 -12.90
N LEU A 265 -0.10 9.70 -13.62
CA LEU A 265 0.31 9.80 -15.02
C LEU A 265 1.52 10.73 -15.14
N HIS A 266 2.58 10.24 -15.75
CA HIS A 266 3.78 10.98 -16.08
C HIS A 266 3.75 11.31 -17.57
N THR A 267 3.58 12.57 -17.90
CA THR A 267 3.50 13.08 -19.29
C THR A 267 3.86 14.56 -19.34
N ASN A 268 4.40 15.02 -20.47
CA ASN A 268 4.53 16.44 -20.81
C ASN A 268 3.36 16.95 -21.67
N ASN A 269 2.41 16.09 -22.02
CA ASN A 269 1.24 16.41 -22.83
C ASN A 269 0.08 16.91 -21.96
N LEU A 270 -0.18 18.20 -21.96
CA LEU A 270 -1.26 18.81 -21.17
C LEU A 270 -2.65 18.26 -21.53
N ASN A 271 -2.93 18.01 -22.81
CA ASN A 271 -4.22 17.46 -23.24
C ASN A 271 -4.43 16.04 -22.67
N LEU A 272 -3.36 15.24 -22.64
CA LEU A 272 -3.41 13.90 -22.06
C LEU A 272 -3.63 13.98 -20.54
N SER A 273 -2.93 14.89 -19.88
CA SER A 273 -3.11 15.16 -18.44
C SER A 273 -4.54 15.57 -18.11
N GLU A 274 -5.14 16.49 -18.87
CA GLU A 274 -6.54 16.88 -18.69
C GLU A 274 -7.52 15.74 -18.93
N LYS A 275 -7.30 14.94 -19.98
CA LYS A 275 -8.11 13.75 -20.28
C LYS A 275 -8.08 12.77 -19.13
N PHE A 276 -6.88 12.50 -18.59
CA PHE A 276 -6.67 11.60 -17.47
C PHE A 276 -7.41 12.09 -16.21
N ILE A 277 -7.21 13.34 -15.80
CA ILE A 277 -7.86 13.92 -14.60
C ILE A 277 -9.38 13.85 -14.69
N LYS A 278 -9.95 14.05 -15.89
CA LYS A 278 -11.41 14.03 -16.09
C LYS A 278 -12.01 12.63 -16.08
N ARG A 279 -11.21 11.59 -16.37
CA ARG A 279 -11.71 10.23 -16.63
C ARG A 279 -11.24 9.16 -15.66
N ALA A 280 -10.13 9.38 -14.94
CA ALA A 280 -9.71 8.50 -13.86
C ALA A 280 -10.68 8.62 -12.67
N LYS A 281 -11.11 7.49 -12.11
CA LYS A 281 -12.07 7.39 -11.01
C LYS A 281 -11.39 6.92 -9.73
#